data_01950f1f167f5a0484f0dc7cd0dbc05a
#
_entry.id   01950f1f167f5a0484f0dc7cd0dbc05a
#
_cell.length_a   1.000
_cell.length_b   1.000
_cell.length_c   1.000
_cell.angle_alpha   90.00
_cell.angle_beta   90.00
_cell.angle_gamma   90.00
#
_symmetry.space_group_name_H-M   'P 1'
#
loop_
_entity.id
_entity.type
_entity.pdbx_description
1 polymer ?
#
loop_
_entity_poly.entity_id
_entity_poly.type
_entity_poly.pdbx_seq_one_letter_code
_entity_poly.pdbx_strand_id
1 'polypeptide(L)'
;MTERLKILVTNDDGIHSKGILVLAKALQEIGDIFVVAPDIEKSAIAHSLTLHRPLRVEKIKKNFYAVDGTPADCVHLGVNVILPKRPRLIVSGINKGGNLGDDIIYSGTVSAAF
;
A
#
# COMPACT_ATOMS: atom_id res chain seq x y z
N MET A 1 -0.19 -15.14 -23.43
CA MET A 1 -0.45 -15.30 -21.98
C MET A 1 -0.76 -13.96 -21.35
N THR A 2 -1.80 -13.89 -20.59
CA THR A 2 -2.22 -12.64 -19.97
C THR A 2 -1.35 -12.31 -18.77
N GLU A 3 -0.89 -11.09 -18.74
CA GLU A 3 -0.12 -10.60 -17.58
C GLU A 3 -1.05 -10.37 -16.40
N ARG A 4 -0.61 -10.78 -15.20
CA ARG A 4 -1.42 -10.57 -14.00
C ARG A 4 -1.44 -9.11 -13.63
N LEU A 5 -2.53 -8.67 -13.01
CA LEU A 5 -2.65 -7.32 -12.48
C LEU A 5 -1.60 -7.08 -11.41
N LYS A 6 -1.03 -5.89 -11.39
CA LYS A 6 -0.19 -5.44 -10.28
C LYS A 6 -1.09 -4.71 -9.30
N ILE A 7 -1.06 -5.12 -8.05
CA ILE A 7 -1.92 -4.56 -7.00
C ILE A 7 -1.03 -4.02 -5.88
N LEU A 8 -1.20 -2.74 -5.59
CA LEU A 8 -0.51 -2.10 -4.48
C LEU A 8 -1.43 -2.08 -3.27
N VAL A 9 -0.95 -2.58 -2.14
CA VAL A 9 -1.72 -2.67 -0.91
C VAL A 9 -1.02 -1.85 0.17
N THR A 10 -1.78 -0.99 0.85
CA THR A 10 -1.27 -0.22 1.98
C THR A 10 -2.33 -0.19 3.10
N ASN A 11 -2.04 0.46 4.20
CA ASN A 11 -2.99 0.65 5.29
C ASN A 11 -2.55 1.78 6.22
N ASP A 12 -3.36 2.07 7.23
CA ASP A 12 -3.02 3.04 8.27
C ASP A 12 -2.38 2.38 9.49
N ASP A 13 -2.66 1.11 9.70
CA ASP A 13 -2.30 0.39 10.93
C ASP A 13 -0.86 -0.12 10.95
N GLY A 14 -0.21 -0.14 9.80
CA GLY A 14 1.18 -0.58 9.69
C GLY A 14 1.34 -1.97 9.08
N ILE A 15 2.57 -2.23 8.64
CA ILE A 15 2.92 -3.44 7.88
C ILE A 15 2.69 -4.73 8.66
N HIS A 16 2.75 -4.67 9.99
CA HIS A 16 2.63 -5.85 10.84
C HIS A 16 1.20 -6.14 11.29
N SER A 17 0.22 -5.36 10.85
CA SER A 17 -1.16 -5.58 11.24
C SER A 17 -1.74 -6.83 10.57
N LYS A 18 -2.69 -7.48 11.25
CA LYS A 18 -3.36 -8.66 10.69
C LYS A 18 -4.20 -8.30 9.47
N GLY A 19 -4.82 -7.13 9.48
CA GLY A 19 -5.72 -6.72 8.42
C GLY A 19 -5.07 -6.68 7.06
N ILE A 20 -3.85 -6.13 6.98
CA ILE A 20 -3.18 -6.03 5.71
C ILE A 20 -2.69 -7.39 5.23
N LEU A 21 -2.31 -8.28 6.15
CA LEU A 21 -1.89 -9.63 5.77
C LEU A 21 -3.03 -10.44 5.20
N VAL A 22 -4.21 -10.35 5.82
CA VAL A 22 -5.41 -11.03 5.34
C VAL A 22 -5.82 -10.49 3.97
N LEU A 23 -5.80 -9.18 3.83
CA LEU A 23 -6.17 -8.54 2.56
C LEU A 23 -5.21 -8.93 1.44
N ALA A 24 -3.91 -8.88 1.69
CA ALA A 24 -2.91 -9.23 0.70
C ALA A 24 -3.08 -10.69 0.25
N LYS A 25 -3.32 -11.59 1.20
CA LYS A 25 -3.52 -12.99 0.88
C LYS A 25 -4.75 -13.20 -0.01
N ALA A 26 -5.83 -12.52 0.30
CA ALA A 26 -7.05 -12.62 -0.50
C ALA A 26 -6.83 -12.10 -1.92
N LEU A 27 -6.12 -10.98 -2.06
CA LEU A 27 -5.91 -10.37 -3.37
C LEU A 27 -4.91 -11.14 -4.24
N GLN A 28 -4.12 -12.02 -3.67
CA GLN A 28 -3.19 -12.84 -4.46
C GLN A 28 -3.88 -13.69 -5.50
N GLU A 29 -5.14 -13.98 -5.32
CA GLU A 29 -5.90 -14.77 -6.28
C GLU A 29 -6.21 -14.01 -7.55
N ILE A 30 -6.20 -12.67 -7.50
CA ILE A 30 -6.56 -11.86 -8.67
C ILE A 30 -5.38 -11.10 -9.27
N GLY A 31 -4.23 -11.05 -8.60
CA GLY A 31 -3.11 -10.33 -9.14
C GLY A 31 -1.83 -10.51 -8.34
N ASP A 32 -0.78 -9.85 -8.83
CA ASP A 32 0.50 -9.82 -8.14
C ASP A 32 0.48 -8.70 -7.10
N ILE A 33 0.69 -9.09 -5.85
CA ILE A 33 0.54 -8.19 -4.71
C ILE A 33 1.88 -7.57 -4.35
N PHE A 34 1.85 -6.26 -4.10
CA PHE A 34 2.97 -5.52 -3.54
C PHE A 34 2.44 -4.75 -2.34
N VAL A 35 2.92 -5.10 -1.16
CA VAL A 35 2.52 -4.43 0.07
C VAL A 35 3.57 -3.38 0.41
N VAL A 36 3.13 -2.13 0.49
CA VAL A 36 3.97 -1.01 0.91
C VAL A 36 3.19 -0.27 1.96
N ALA A 37 3.61 -0.38 3.21
CA ALA A 37 2.83 0.13 4.33
C ALA A 37 3.75 0.78 5.36
N PRO A 38 3.18 1.63 6.23
CA PRO A 38 3.97 2.25 7.29
C PRO A 38 4.57 1.20 8.21
N ASP A 39 5.75 1.50 8.75
CA ASP A 39 6.41 0.61 9.70
C ASP A 39 5.65 0.55 11.02
N ILE A 40 4.95 1.64 11.38
CA ILE A 40 4.10 1.71 12.57
C ILE A 40 2.78 2.38 12.20
N GLU A 41 1.83 2.34 13.12
CA GLU A 41 0.51 2.95 12.90
C GLU A 41 0.63 4.46 12.61
N LYS A 42 -0.06 4.93 11.59
CA LYS A 42 -0.01 6.31 11.11
C LYS A 42 -1.39 6.91 10.83
N SER A 43 -2.42 6.43 11.53
CA SER A 43 -3.79 6.83 11.21
C SER A 43 -4.04 8.34 11.29
N ALA A 44 -3.35 9.04 12.20
CA ALA A 44 -3.55 10.49 12.38
C ALA A 44 -2.99 11.34 11.24
N ILE A 45 -2.07 10.80 10.43
CA ILE A 45 -1.39 11.55 9.38
C ILE A 45 -1.42 10.84 8.02
N ALA A 46 -2.47 10.06 7.79
CA ALA A 46 -2.54 9.14 6.65
C ALA A 46 -2.40 9.82 5.29
N HIS A 47 -2.88 11.05 5.17
CA HIS A 47 -2.92 11.76 3.88
C HIS A 47 -1.76 12.72 3.65
N SER A 48 -0.86 12.85 4.60
CA SER A 48 0.25 13.80 4.49
C SER A 48 1.43 13.16 3.78
N LEU A 49 2.04 13.87 2.84
CA LEU A 49 3.30 13.47 2.25
C LEU A 49 4.45 14.03 3.08
N THR A 50 5.50 13.23 3.23
CA THR A 50 6.69 13.64 3.95
C THR A 50 7.62 14.37 2.98
N LEU A 51 7.80 15.68 3.18
CA LEU A 51 8.55 16.51 2.25
C LEU A 51 9.86 17.06 2.81
N HIS A 52 10.12 16.85 4.09
CA HIS A 52 11.23 17.52 4.79
C HIS A 52 12.33 16.57 5.28
N ARG A 53 12.23 15.30 4.97
CA ARG A 53 13.25 14.32 5.31
C ARG A 53 13.22 13.14 4.35
N PRO A 54 14.33 12.42 4.19
CA PRO A 54 14.31 11.21 3.38
C PRO A 54 13.49 10.12 4.06
N LEU A 55 12.88 9.27 3.24
CA LEU A 55 12.11 8.12 3.73
C LEU A 55 13.01 6.89 3.69
N ARG A 56 12.85 6.04 4.69
CA ARG A 56 13.54 4.77 4.75
C ARG A 56 12.57 3.66 4.35
N VAL A 57 13.01 2.81 3.42
CA VAL A 57 12.23 1.66 2.96
C VAL A 57 12.96 0.41 3.36
N GLU A 58 12.27 -0.50 4.03
CA GLU A 58 12.83 -1.78 4.43
C GLU A 58 12.04 -2.90 3.78
N LYS A 59 12.72 -3.76 3.03
CA LYS A 59 12.08 -4.94 2.46
C LYS A 59 11.99 -6.01 3.53
N ILE A 60 10.78 -6.30 3.98
CA ILE A 60 10.53 -7.29 5.04
C ILE A 60 10.67 -8.71 4.46
N LYS A 61 10.07 -8.93 3.31
CA LYS A 61 10.14 -10.18 2.56
C LYS A 61 9.74 -9.86 1.13
N LYS A 62 9.71 -10.86 0.26
CA LYS A 62 9.36 -10.63 -1.14
C LYS A 62 8.03 -9.88 -1.27
N ASN A 63 8.06 -8.74 -1.93
CA ASN A 63 6.89 -7.89 -2.21
C ASN A 63 6.24 -7.28 -0.98
N PHE A 64 6.94 -7.27 0.18
CA PHE A 64 6.47 -6.60 1.39
C PHE A 64 7.51 -5.59 1.85
N TYR A 65 7.11 -4.32 1.87
CA TYR A 65 8.01 -3.19 2.18
C TYR A 65 7.41 -2.35 3.29
N ALA A 66 8.23 -2.05 4.29
CA ALA A 66 7.88 -1.13 5.37
C ALA A 66 8.52 0.23 5.10
N VAL A 67 7.78 1.29 5.34
CA VAL A 67 8.25 2.66 5.11
C VAL A 67 8.09 3.45 6.40
N ASP A 68 9.11 4.24 6.75
CA ASP A 68 9.02 5.12 7.93
C ASP A 68 8.29 6.41 7.58
N GLY A 69 7.13 6.28 6.98
CA GLY A 69 6.33 7.40 6.51
C GLY A 69 4.85 7.12 6.63
N THR A 70 4.08 7.97 5.99
CA THR A 70 2.62 7.91 6.01
C THR A 70 2.11 6.91 4.97
N PRO A 71 0.82 6.52 5.05
CA PRO A 71 0.21 5.75 3.95
C PRO A 71 0.32 6.46 2.60
N ALA A 72 0.18 7.77 2.57
CA ALA A 72 0.37 8.52 1.32
C ALA A 72 1.80 8.37 0.78
N ASP A 73 2.80 8.41 1.66
CA ASP A 73 4.19 8.17 1.27
C ASP A 73 4.35 6.78 0.67
N CYS A 74 3.68 5.79 1.28
CA CYS A 74 3.75 4.40 0.82
C CYS A 74 3.18 4.25 -0.59
N VAL A 75 2.06 4.89 -0.87
CA VAL A 75 1.47 4.87 -2.22
C VAL A 75 2.41 5.53 -3.21
N HIS A 76 2.94 6.69 -2.86
CA HIS A 76 3.85 7.42 -3.73
C HIS A 76 5.10 6.60 -4.08
N LEU A 77 5.73 6.00 -3.07
CA LEU A 77 6.91 5.17 -3.28
C LEU A 77 6.57 3.89 -4.04
N GLY A 78 5.43 3.28 -3.72
CA GLY A 78 5.00 2.07 -4.39
C GLY A 78 4.82 2.28 -5.88
N VAL A 79 4.12 3.34 -6.25
CA VAL A 79 3.82 3.64 -7.65
C VAL A 79 5.07 4.06 -8.42
N ASN A 80 5.92 4.88 -7.82
CA ASN A 80 6.99 5.52 -8.57
C ASN A 80 8.35 4.84 -8.46
N VAL A 81 8.57 4.02 -7.44
CA VAL A 81 9.90 3.48 -7.14
C VAL A 81 9.90 1.95 -7.03
N ILE A 82 8.99 1.41 -6.23
CA ILE A 82 9.07 0.00 -5.81
C ILE A 82 8.51 -0.96 -6.85
N LEU A 83 7.32 -0.68 -7.37
CA LEU A 83 6.68 -1.58 -8.32
C LEU A 83 7.37 -1.51 -9.68
N PRO A 84 7.53 -2.68 -10.35
CA PRO A 84 8.16 -2.69 -11.68
C PRO A 84 7.30 -2.03 -12.74
N LYS A 85 5.99 -2.02 -12.54
CA LYS A 85 5.02 -1.38 -13.43
C LYS A 85 3.97 -0.68 -12.59
N ARG A 86 3.25 0.26 -13.18
CA ARG A 86 2.17 0.94 -12.47
C ARG A 86 1.09 -0.03 -12.10
N PRO A 87 0.56 0.05 -10.87
CA PRO A 87 -0.50 -0.84 -10.44
C PRO A 87 -1.81 -0.52 -11.16
N ARG A 88 -2.62 -1.55 -11.38
CA ARG A 88 -3.98 -1.41 -11.90
C ARG A 88 -4.97 -1.17 -10.78
N LEU A 89 -4.59 -1.50 -9.56
CA LEU A 89 -5.46 -1.41 -8.39
C LEU A 89 -4.62 -0.99 -7.19
N ILE A 90 -5.12 -0.04 -6.42
CA ILE A 90 -4.54 0.35 -5.14
C ILE A 90 -5.60 0.12 -4.08
N VAL A 91 -5.26 -0.67 -3.07
CA VAL A 91 -6.18 -1.03 -1.99
C VAL A 91 -5.58 -0.60 -0.66
N SER A 92 -6.32 0.15 0.12
CA SER A 92 -5.92 0.55 1.47
C SER A 92 -6.83 -0.13 2.48
N GLY A 93 -6.26 -0.88 3.39
CA GLY A 93 -7.02 -1.59 4.43
C GLY A 93 -6.34 -2.93 4.78
N ILE A 94 -6.97 -3.79 5.52
CA ILE A 94 -8.19 -3.57 6.30
C ILE A 94 -7.77 -2.91 7.59
N ASN A 95 -8.37 -1.76 7.94
CA ASN A 95 -7.97 -1.02 9.13
C ASN A 95 -8.76 -1.46 10.35
N LYS A 96 -8.16 -1.33 11.53
CA LYS A 96 -8.82 -1.62 12.79
C LYS A 96 -9.95 -0.63 13.05
N GLY A 97 -10.81 -0.95 14.01
CA GLY A 97 -11.79 -0.02 14.52
C GLY A 97 -13.17 -0.17 13.94
N GLY A 98 -13.36 -1.02 12.98
CA GLY A 98 -14.67 -1.34 12.48
C GLY A 98 -15.38 -0.24 11.70
N ASN A 99 -14.70 0.82 11.33
CA ASN A 99 -15.28 1.84 10.47
C ASN A 99 -15.00 1.52 9.02
N LEU A 100 -15.96 0.90 8.37
CA LEU A 100 -15.80 0.44 6.99
C LEU A 100 -15.59 1.59 5.99
N GLY A 101 -15.97 2.80 6.37
CA GLY A 101 -15.78 3.97 5.52
C GLY A 101 -14.31 4.39 5.39
N ASP A 102 -13.45 3.87 6.24
CA ASP A 102 -12.04 4.20 6.20
C ASP A 102 -11.25 3.35 5.22
N ASP A 103 -11.84 2.28 4.70
CA ASP A 103 -11.18 1.42 3.73
C ASP A 103 -11.45 1.94 2.33
N ILE A 104 -10.39 2.26 1.61
CA ILE A 104 -10.48 2.90 0.32
C ILE A 104 -9.85 2.03 -0.75
N ILE A 105 -10.58 1.85 -1.85
CA ILE A 105 -10.12 1.09 -3.01
C ILE A 105 -10.06 2.01 -4.21
N TYR A 106 -8.90 2.06 -4.85
CA TYR A 106 -8.72 2.80 -6.09
C TYR A 106 -8.47 1.84 -7.23
N SER A 107 -9.18 2.03 -8.34
CA SER A 107 -9.01 1.18 -9.51
C SER A 107 -8.92 2.03 -10.78
N GLY A 108 -8.53 1.39 -11.88
CA GLY A 108 -8.49 2.04 -13.18
C GLY A 108 -7.12 2.56 -13.54
N THR A 109 -7.09 3.67 -14.26
CA THR A 109 -5.86 4.21 -14.82
C THR A 109 -5.09 5.03 -13.79
N VAL A 110 -4.39 4.34 -12.90
CA VAL A 110 -3.61 5.01 -11.85
C VAL A 110 -2.57 5.96 -12.45
N SER A 111 -2.04 5.62 -13.61
CA SER A 111 -1.05 6.45 -14.27
C SER A 111 -1.52 7.88 -14.53
N ALA A 112 -2.80 8.10 -14.64
CA ALA A 112 -3.34 9.44 -14.88
C ALA A 112 -3.30 10.31 -13.63
N ALA A 113 -3.24 9.72 -12.46
CA ALA A 113 -3.24 10.43 -11.18
C ALA A 113 -1.84 10.80 -10.70
N PHE A 114 -0.84 10.23 -11.31
CA PHE A 114 0.55 10.39 -10.91
C PHE A 114 1.40 10.78 -12.11
#